data_18a72c96748b433d15e46d4fc2b7c173
#
_entry.id   18a72c96748b433d15e46d4fc2b7c173
#
_cell.length_a   1.000
_cell.length_b   1.000
_cell.length_c   1.000
_cell.angle_alpha   90.00
_cell.angle_beta   90.00
_cell.angle_gamma   90.00
#
_symmetry.space_group_name_H-M   'P 1'
#
loop_
_entity.id
_entity.type
_entity.pdbx_description
1 polymer ?
#
loop_
_entity_poly.entity_id
_entity_poly.type
_entity_poly.pdbx_seq_one_letter_code
_entity_poly.pdbx_strand_id
1 'polypeptide(L)'
;MNTTVLSSTFLLTLLLAVGLFFFIRASVKDRTEQVRLIAQEPEESLLTRLQQYFDQRAYRVAAIDAVTHQVTFQGFVRPSWFLAIFLTLLAACGILCLSLVLSLLYPTLTYPFFALVLLSPVAGVFYWKKAGRSEQVFLTVEAVPTQTTGSQSLLTVTAHRDEVQELKQALKLKPLA
;
A
#
# COMPACT_ATOMS: atom_id res chain seq x y z
N MET A 1 31.57 32.87 -0.88
CA MET A 1 31.07 31.63 -1.50
C MET A 1 30.57 31.98 -2.89
N ASN A 2 30.93 31.22 -3.93
CA ASN A 2 30.50 31.54 -5.30
C ASN A 2 28.98 31.39 -5.44
N THR A 3 28.30 32.45 -5.92
CA THR A 3 26.84 32.47 -6.14
C THR A 3 26.38 31.27 -7.01
N THR A 4 27.20 30.88 -7.99
CA THR A 4 26.94 29.73 -8.86
C THR A 4 26.86 28.41 -8.07
N VAL A 5 27.80 28.18 -7.13
CA VAL A 5 27.80 26.98 -6.28
C VAL A 5 26.55 26.97 -5.39
N LEU A 6 26.22 28.11 -4.80
CA LEU A 6 25.06 28.23 -3.92
C LEU A 6 23.74 27.98 -4.68
N SER A 7 23.62 28.54 -5.89
CA SER A 7 22.42 28.34 -6.72
C SER A 7 22.28 26.89 -7.20
N SER A 8 23.39 26.23 -7.57
CA SER A 8 23.35 24.81 -7.98
C SER A 8 23.01 23.90 -6.79
N THR A 9 23.55 24.17 -5.60
CA THR A 9 23.22 23.42 -4.39
C THR A 9 21.74 23.61 -4.01
N PHE A 10 21.23 24.83 -4.11
CA PHE A 10 19.81 25.08 -3.87
C PHE A 10 18.92 24.31 -4.85
N LEU A 11 19.22 24.34 -6.16
CA LEU A 11 18.46 23.61 -7.16
C LEU A 11 18.47 22.11 -6.88
N LEU A 12 19.66 21.54 -6.56
CA LEU A 12 19.78 20.12 -6.23
C LEU A 12 18.95 19.76 -5.00
N THR A 13 19.05 20.55 -3.93
CA THR A 13 18.30 20.30 -2.69
C THR A 13 16.78 20.42 -2.93
N LEU A 14 16.35 21.37 -3.77
CA LEU A 14 14.95 21.51 -4.15
C LEU A 14 14.44 20.28 -4.92
N LEU A 15 15.22 19.78 -5.88
CA LEU A 15 14.89 18.56 -6.62
C LEU A 15 14.79 17.35 -5.68
N LEU A 16 15.69 17.23 -4.71
CA LEU A 16 15.64 16.14 -3.71
C LEU A 16 14.40 16.29 -2.81
N ALA A 17 14.03 17.51 -2.40
CA ALA A 17 12.82 17.75 -1.60
C ALA A 17 11.55 17.39 -2.38
N VAL A 18 11.47 17.72 -3.67
CA VAL A 18 10.37 17.32 -4.55
C VAL A 18 10.33 15.80 -4.70
N GLY A 19 11.47 15.15 -4.91
CA GLY A 19 11.58 13.69 -4.98
C GLY A 19 11.11 13.02 -3.68
N LEU A 20 11.48 13.57 -2.54
CA LEU A 20 11.05 13.09 -1.22
C LEU A 20 9.52 13.22 -1.05
N PHE A 21 8.95 14.35 -1.46
CA PHE A 21 7.49 14.54 -1.44
C PHE A 21 6.76 13.46 -2.25
N PHE A 22 7.22 13.19 -3.49
CA PHE A 22 6.64 12.14 -4.30
C PHE A 22 6.85 10.74 -3.71
N PHE A 23 8.00 10.47 -3.09
CA PHE A 23 8.26 9.23 -2.38
C PHE A 23 7.28 8.99 -1.23
N ILE A 24 7.07 10.00 -0.37
CA ILE A 24 6.10 9.93 0.73
C ILE A 24 4.69 9.67 0.20
N ARG A 25 4.30 10.36 -0.88
CA ARG A 25 3.00 10.15 -1.53
C ARG A 25 2.86 8.75 -2.14
N ALA A 26 3.92 8.21 -2.73
CA ALA A 26 3.93 6.87 -3.32
C ALA A 26 3.82 5.76 -2.27
N SER A 27 4.28 6.01 -1.04
CA SER A 27 4.23 5.04 0.08
C SER A 27 2.81 4.67 0.51
N VAL A 28 1.80 5.45 0.10
CA VAL A 28 0.38 5.21 0.44
C VAL A 28 -0.48 4.89 -0.78
N LYS A 29 0.16 4.58 -1.93
CA LYS A 29 -0.56 4.30 -3.17
C LYS A 29 -1.25 2.94 -3.10
N ASP A 30 -2.54 2.94 -3.41
CA ASP A 30 -3.33 1.73 -3.55
C ASP A 30 -2.98 0.96 -4.84
N ARG A 31 -2.89 -0.37 -4.73
CA ARG A 31 -2.55 -1.27 -5.85
C ARG A 31 -3.49 -2.46 -5.85
N THR A 32 -4.73 -2.22 -6.25
CA THR A 32 -5.72 -3.29 -6.44
C THR A 32 -5.47 -3.99 -7.77
N GLU A 33 -5.48 -5.31 -7.79
CA GLU A 33 -5.39 -6.12 -8.99
C GLU A 33 -6.46 -7.22 -8.98
N GLN A 34 -6.85 -7.65 -10.18
CA GLN A 34 -7.74 -8.79 -10.39
C GLN A 34 -6.93 -9.95 -10.95
N VAL A 35 -7.05 -11.11 -10.32
CA VAL A 35 -6.33 -12.32 -10.73
C VAL A 35 -7.29 -13.50 -10.76
N ARG A 36 -7.11 -14.37 -11.79
CA ARG A 36 -7.81 -15.63 -11.90
C ARG A 36 -6.90 -16.76 -11.48
N LEU A 37 -7.38 -17.61 -10.58
CA LEU A 37 -6.64 -18.69 -9.98
C LEU A 37 -7.42 -20.01 -10.16
N ILE A 38 -6.69 -21.10 -10.33
CA ILE A 38 -7.28 -22.45 -10.41
C ILE A 38 -6.96 -23.17 -9.12
N ALA A 39 -8.00 -23.75 -8.50
CA ALA A 39 -7.90 -24.69 -7.40
C ALA A 39 -8.24 -26.10 -7.90
N GLN A 40 -7.48 -27.10 -7.42
CA GLN A 40 -7.73 -28.53 -7.73
C GLN A 40 -8.61 -29.16 -6.64
N GLU A 41 -9.70 -28.49 -6.33
CA GLU A 41 -10.66 -28.91 -5.30
C GLU A 41 -12.07 -28.41 -5.66
N PRO A 42 -13.13 -29.07 -5.12
CA PRO A 42 -14.51 -28.65 -5.34
C PRO A 42 -14.75 -27.24 -4.76
N GLU A 43 -15.74 -26.56 -5.33
CA GLU A 43 -16.14 -25.20 -4.93
C GLU A 43 -16.43 -25.10 -3.43
N GLU A 44 -17.18 -26.03 -2.84
CA GLU A 44 -17.55 -26.01 -1.42
C GLU A 44 -16.32 -26.10 -0.49
N SER A 45 -15.35 -26.94 -0.84
CA SER A 45 -14.10 -27.10 -0.10
C SER A 45 -13.26 -25.83 -0.19
N LEU A 46 -13.15 -25.24 -1.38
CA LEU A 46 -12.43 -24.00 -1.62
C LEU A 46 -13.05 -22.83 -0.86
N LEU A 47 -14.38 -22.70 -0.87
CA LEU A 47 -15.08 -21.66 -0.13
C LEU A 47 -14.84 -21.75 1.38
N THR A 48 -14.89 -22.95 1.94
CA THR A 48 -14.61 -23.19 3.37
C THR A 48 -13.18 -22.77 3.73
N ARG A 49 -12.20 -23.13 2.89
CA ARG A 49 -10.79 -22.74 3.11
C ARG A 49 -10.56 -21.25 2.97
N LEU A 50 -11.20 -20.61 2.00
CA LEU A 50 -11.16 -19.16 1.81
C LEU A 50 -11.75 -18.43 3.02
N GLN A 51 -12.91 -18.87 3.50
CA GLN A 51 -13.52 -18.30 4.70
C GLN A 51 -12.61 -18.44 5.91
N GLN A 52 -12.05 -19.63 6.16
CA GLN A 52 -11.11 -19.84 7.25
C GLN A 52 -9.86 -18.96 7.14
N TYR A 53 -9.31 -18.81 5.93
CA TYR A 53 -8.16 -17.94 5.67
C TYR A 53 -8.45 -16.48 6.01
N PHE A 54 -9.58 -15.94 5.54
CA PHE A 54 -9.96 -14.56 5.79
C PHE A 54 -10.37 -14.30 7.24
N ASP A 55 -11.03 -15.25 7.90
CA ASP A 55 -11.38 -15.16 9.33
C ASP A 55 -10.12 -15.10 10.21
N GLN A 56 -9.09 -15.90 9.91
CA GLN A 56 -7.81 -15.87 10.62
C GLN A 56 -7.08 -14.53 10.48
N ARG A 57 -7.33 -13.80 9.39
CA ARG A 57 -6.75 -12.48 9.12
C ARG A 57 -7.65 -11.32 9.56
N ALA A 58 -8.67 -11.60 10.36
CA ALA A 58 -9.63 -10.63 10.86
C ALA A 58 -10.44 -9.90 9.76
N TYR A 59 -10.60 -10.51 8.59
CA TYR A 59 -11.59 -10.09 7.61
C TYR A 59 -12.97 -10.58 8.02
N ARG A 60 -13.99 -9.83 7.64
CA ARG A 60 -15.39 -10.19 7.86
C ARG A 60 -16.13 -10.18 6.54
N VAL A 61 -17.10 -11.08 6.39
CA VAL A 61 -18.00 -11.05 5.25
C VAL A 61 -18.84 -9.78 5.34
N ALA A 62 -18.70 -8.91 4.36
CA ALA A 62 -19.42 -7.63 4.28
C ALA A 62 -20.68 -7.75 3.44
N ALA A 63 -20.63 -8.53 2.34
CA ALA A 63 -21.78 -8.74 1.46
C ALA A 63 -21.64 -10.09 0.73
N ILE A 64 -22.78 -10.69 0.40
CA ILE A 64 -22.88 -11.86 -0.46
C ILE A 64 -23.89 -11.51 -1.55
N ASP A 65 -23.45 -11.48 -2.79
CA ASP A 65 -24.29 -11.28 -3.96
C ASP A 65 -24.61 -12.63 -4.59
N ALA A 66 -25.85 -13.07 -4.43
CA ALA A 66 -26.31 -14.33 -4.97
C ALA A 66 -26.46 -14.32 -6.52
N VAL A 67 -26.59 -13.13 -7.13
CA VAL A 67 -26.74 -13.00 -8.59
C VAL A 67 -25.41 -13.18 -9.30
N THR A 68 -24.34 -12.60 -8.74
CA THR A 68 -22.99 -12.65 -9.32
C THR A 68 -22.12 -13.73 -8.68
N HIS A 69 -22.65 -14.52 -7.73
CA HIS A 69 -21.87 -15.47 -6.93
C HIS A 69 -20.63 -14.85 -6.31
N GLN A 70 -20.71 -13.56 -5.95
CA GLN A 70 -19.59 -12.80 -5.40
C GLN A 70 -19.72 -12.67 -3.89
N VAL A 71 -18.64 -13.01 -3.19
CA VAL A 71 -18.49 -12.78 -1.74
C VAL A 71 -17.52 -11.64 -1.53
N THR A 72 -17.95 -10.62 -0.79
CA THR A 72 -17.11 -9.48 -0.44
C THR A 72 -16.65 -9.63 1.01
N PHE A 73 -15.33 -9.71 1.19
CA PHE A 73 -14.70 -9.65 2.49
C PHE A 73 -14.18 -8.24 2.76
N GLN A 74 -14.29 -7.78 3.99
CA GLN A 74 -13.77 -6.48 4.42
C GLN A 74 -12.85 -6.68 5.62
N GLY A 75 -11.62 -6.17 5.50
CA GLY A 75 -10.61 -6.15 6.55
C GLY A 75 -10.11 -4.74 6.80
N PHE A 76 -9.48 -4.50 7.95
CA PHE A 76 -8.84 -3.22 8.26
C PHE A 76 -7.33 -3.40 8.32
N VAL A 77 -6.62 -2.73 7.40
CA VAL A 77 -5.16 -2.69 7.39
C VAL A 77 -4.67 -1.61 8.33
N ARG A 78 -3.88 -2.03 9.32
CA ARG A 78 -3.29 -1.10 10.29
C ARG A 78 -2.02 -0.48 9.71
N PRO A 79 -1.83 0.84 9.83
CA PRO A 79 -0.59 1.49 9.42
C PRO A 79 0.58 1.01 10.26
N SER A 80 1.76 0.94 9.64
CA SER A 80 2.99 0.56 10.32
C SER A 80 3.58 1.73 11.11
N TRP A 81 3.77 1.58 12.41
CA TRP A 81 4.46 2.54 13.26
C TRP A 81 5.89 2.82 12.79
N PHE A 82 6.59 1.76 12.40
CA PHE A 82 7.95 1.89 11.90
C PHE A 82 8.01 2.81 10.67
N LEU A 83 7.12 2.59 9.70
CA LEU A 83 7.10 3.39 8.47
C LEU A 83 6.67 4.83 8.74
N ALA A 84 5.74 5.07 9.66
CA ALA A 84 5.34 6.42 10.06
C ALA A 84 6.52 7.22 10.66
N ILE A 85 7.27 6.60 11.58
CA ILE A 85 8.45 7.21 12.20
C ILE A 85 9.54 7.41 11.14
N PHE A 86 9.82 6.40 10.32
CA PHE A 86 10.82 6.49 9.25
C PHE A 86 10.54 7.63 8.28
N LEU A 87 9.30 7.78 7.81
CA LEU A 87 8.92 8.88 6.90
C LEU A 87 9.01 10.25 7.58
N THR A 88 8.69 10.33 8.88
CA THR A 88 8.85 11.56 9.67
C THR A 88 10.33 11.97 9.76
N LEU A 89 11.22 11.03 10.08
CA LEU A 89 12.66 11.28 10.16
C LEU A 89 13.24 11.65 8.79
N LEU A 90 12.81 10.97 7.75
CA LEU A 90 13.24 11.27 6.38
C LEU A 90 12.80 12.67 5.95
N ALA A 91 11.57 13.06 6.28
CA ALA A 91 11.06 14.41 6.05
C ALA A 91 11.84 15.46 6.86
N ALA A 92 12.16 15.18 8.14
CA ALA A 92 12.96 16.05 8.98
C ALA A 92 14.35 16.29 8.38
N CYS A 93 15.04 15.24 7.94
CA CYS A 93 16.33 15.37 7.24
C CYS A 93 16.22 16.21 5.97
N GLY A 94 15.22 15.95 5.12
CA GLY A 94 15.02 16.71 3.88
C GLY A 94 14.75 18.19 4.13
N ILE A 95 13.87 18.51 5.08
CA ILE A 95 13.55 19.89 5.47
C ILE A 95 14.78 20.56 6.10
N LEU A 96 15.54 19.84 6.95
CA LEU A 96 16.75 20.39 7.55
C LEU A 96 17.79 20.76 6.49
N CYS A 97 18.04 19.89 5.51
CA CYS A 97 18.94 20.19 4.40
C CYS A 97 18.49 21.43 3.62
N LEU A 98 17.18 21.54 3.33
CA LEU A 98 16.63 22.69 2.64
C LEU A 98 16.78 23.96 3.49
N SER A 99 16.49 23.89 4.79
CA SER A 99 16.61 25.01 5.73
C SER A 99 18.04 25.53 5.83
N LEU A 100 19.03 24.63 5.85
CA LEU A 100 20.44 25.02 5.84
C LEU A 100 20.82 25.76 4.55
N VAL A 101 20.40 25.29 3.40
CA VAL A 101 20.70 25.95 2.12
C VAL A 101 19.99 27.30 2.03
N LEU A 102 18.73 27.40 2.47
CA LEU A 102 18.00 28.66 2.51
C LEU A 102 18.63 29.68 3.48
N SER A 103 19.15 29.23 4.63
CA SER A 103 19.82 30.11 5.59
C SER A 103 21.15 30.67 5.03
N LEU A 104 21.81 29.94 4.15
CA LEU A 104 22.99 30.46 3.43
C LEU A 104 22.62 31.46 2.34
N LEU A 105 21.46 31.32 1.70
CA LEU A 105 20.94 32.26 0.71
C LEU A 105 20.42 33.55 1.35
N TYR A 106 19.72 33.41 2.48
CA TYR A 106 19.05 34.53 3.18
C TYR A 106 19.44 34.50 4.67
N PRO A 107 20.63 35.03 5.04
CA PRO A 107 21.13 34.96 6.42
C PRO A 107 20.23 35.66 7.45
N THR A 108 19.45 36.66 7.03
CA THR A 108 18.51 37.39 7.89
C THR A 108 17.31 36.55 8.34
N LEU A 109 16.99 35.46 7.63
CA LEU A 109 15.83 34.61 7.87
C LEU A 109 16.23 33.22 8.39
N THR A 110 17.42 33.06 8.96
CA THR A 110 17.94 31.77 9.44
C THR A 110 16.99 31.06 10.43
N TYR A 111 16.55 31.80 11.46
CA TYR A 111 15.66 31.22 12.48
C TYR A 111 14.31 30.72 11.93
N PRO A 112 13.57 31.47 11.11
CA PRO A 112 12.36 31.02 10.46
C PRO A 112 12.57 29.75 9.61
N PHE A 113 13.69 29.63 8.91
CA PHE A 113 13.97 28.44 8.09
C PHE A 113 14.16 27.17 8.94
N PHE A 114 14.84 27.27 10.08
CA PHE A 114 14.94 26.13 11.00
C PHE A 114 13.60 25.74 11.62
N ALA A 115 12.68 26.68 11.83
CA ALA A 115 11.34 26.37 12.29
C ALA A 115 10.54 25.49 11.32
N LEU A 116 10.89 25.44 10.01
CA LEU A 116 10.27 24.54 9.03
C LEU A 116 10.42 23.07 9.41
N VAL A 117 11.45 22.68 10.15
CA VAL A 117 11.66 21.30 10.61
C VAL A 117 10.49 20.82 11.48
N LEU A 118 9.80 21.73 12.17
CA LEU A 118 8.61 21.40 12.94
C LEU A 118 7.44 20.89 12.10
N LEU A 119 7.50 21.06 10.76
CA LEU A 119 6.50 20.49 9.84
C LEU A 119 6.75 19.01 9.52
N SER A 120 7.90 18.45 9.88
CA SER A 120 8.24 17.06 9.55
C SER A 120 7.23 16.01 10.08
N PRO A 121 6.59 16.17 11.26
CA PRO A 121 5.57 15.23 11.72
C PRO A 121 4.35 15.12 10.80
N VAL A 122 4.11 16.15 9.96
CA VAL A 122 3.00 16.13 8.99
C VAL A 122 3.14 14.94 8.03
N ALA A 123 4.37 14.54 7.67
CA ALA A 123 4.62 13.38 6.81
C ALA A 123 4.16 12.08 7.47
N GLY A 124 4.48 11.87 8.76
CA GLY A 124 4.04 10.71 9.53
C GLY A 124 2.53 10.67 9.73
N VAL A 125 1.92 11.81 10.05
CA VAL A 125 0.46 11.94 10.22
C VAL A 125 -0.26 11.68 8.89
N PHE A 126 0.26 12.22 7.78
CA PHE A 126 -0.28 11.97 6.44
C PHE A 126 -0.24 10.47 6.11
N TYR A 127 0.91 9.82 6.32
CA TYR A 127 1.02 8.38 6.14
C TYR A 127 0.02 7.63 7.03
N TRP A 128 -0.04 7.95 8.34
CA TRP A 128 -0.91 7.28 9.29
C TRP A 128 -2.39 7.33 8.88
N LYS A 129 -2.86 8.51 8.46
CA LYS A 129 -4.25 8.70 8.01
C LYS A 129 -4.56 8.02 6.68
N LYS A 130 -3.59 7.90 5.80
CA LYS A 130 -3.79 7.36 4.45
C LYS A 130 -3.52 5.85 4.36
N ALA A 131 -2.60 5.32 5.16
CA ALA A 131 -2.26 3.90 5.17
C ALA A 131 -3.26 3.07 5.97
N GLY A 132 -3.89 3.66 7.01
CA GLY A 132 -5.02 3.03 7.71
C GLY A 132 -6.27 3.09 6.85
N ARG A 133 -6.67 1.95 6.28
CA ARG A 133 -7.84 1.87 5.40
C ARG A 133 -8.55 0.54 5.55
N SER A 134 -9.85 0.55 5.26
CA SER A 134 -10.59 -0.69 5.04
C SER A 134 -10.27 -1.22 3.65
N GLU A 135 -9.77 -2.44 3.56
CA GLU A 135 -9.59 -3.14 2.30
C GLU A 135 -10.78 -4.06 2.05
N GLN A 136 -11.19 -4.12 0.79
CA GLN A 136 -12.22 -5.02 0.32
C GLN A 136 -11.60 -6.05 -0.61
N VAL A 137 -11.95 -7.31 -0.39
CA VAL A 137 -11.59 -8.42 -1.24
C VAL A 137 -12.85 -8.98 -1.85
N PHE A 138 -12.91 -8.96 -3.18
CA PHE A 138 -14.02 -9.55 -3.92
C PHE A 138 -13.60 -10.92 -4.43
N LEU A 139 -14.39 -11.93 -4.10
CA LEU A 139 -14.16 -13.30 -4.51
C LEU A 139 -15.36 -13.80 -5.30
N THR A 140 -15.08 -14.39 -6.47
CA THR A 140 -16.07 -15.15 -7.23
C THR A 140 -15.50 -16.54 -7.45
N VAL A 141 -16.26 -17.57 -7.07
CA VAL A 141 -15.88 -18.98 -7.27
C VAL A 141 -16.83 -19.59 -8.27
N GLU A 142 -16.29 -20.21 -9.30
CA GLU A 142 -17.03 -20.88 -10.36
C GLU A 142 -16.53 -22.33 -10.49
N ALA A 143 -17.45 -23.27 -10.55
CA ALA A 143 -17.10 -24.66 -10.84
C ALA A 143 -16.70 -24.78 -12.32
N VAL A 144 -15.52 -25.33 -12.60
CA VAL A 144 -15.09 -25.60 -13.97
C VAL A 144 -15.51 -27.02 -14.35
N PRO A 145 -16.41 -27.22 -15.34
CA PRO A 145 -16.77 -28.55 -15.80
C PRO A 145 -15.55 -29.17 -16.51
N THR A 146 -14.79 -29.97 -15.80
CA THR A 146 -13.64 -30.69 -16.37
C THR A 146 -14.08 -32.09 -16.79
N GLN A 147 -13.77 -32.48 -18.04
CA GLN A 147 -14.06 -33.81 -18.58
C GLN A 147 -13.14 -34.89 -18.00
N THR A 148 -12.19 -34.56 -17.15
CA THR A 148 -11.26 -35.47 -16.48
C THR A 148 -11.56 -35.56 -15.00
N THR A 149 -11.31 -36.66 -14.38
CA THR A 149 -11.67 -37.17 -13.03
C THR A 149 -11.29 -36.29 -11.81
N GLY A 150 -11.33 -34.95 -11.91
CA GLY A 150 -11.02 -34.04 -10.81
C GLY A 150 -11.91 -32.82 -10.85
N SER A 151 -12.59 -32.49 -9.74
CA SER A 151 -13.32 -31.25 -9.61
C SER A 151 -12.31 -30.08 -9.51
N GLN A 152 -12.40 -29.14 -10.45
CA GLN A 152 -11.59 -27.92 -10.45
C GLN A 152 -12.50 -26.72 -10.26
N SER A 153 -12.02 -25.72 -9.54
CA SER A 153 -12.73 -24.46 -9.34
C SER A 153 -11.90 -23.31 -9.84
N LEU A 154 -12.55 -22.37 -10.54
CA LEU A 154 -11.98 -21.08 -10.93
C LEU A 154 -12.31 -20.05 -9.87
N LEU A 155 -11.26 -19.47 -9.28
CA LEU A 155 -11.37 -18.39 -8.31
C LEU A 155 -10.93 -17.09 -8.96
N THR A 156 -11.84 -16.12 -9.07
CA THR A 156 -11.51 -14.75 -9.44
C THR A 156 -11.40 -13.91 -8.18
N VAL A 157 -10.22 -13.34 -7.96
CA VAL A 157 -9.91 -12.50 -6.78
C VAL A 157 -9.62 -11.09 -7.23
N THR A 158 -10.30 -10.11 -6.66
CA THR A 158 -9.97 -8.69 -6.80
C THR A 158 -9.62 -8.15 -5.42
N ALA A 159 -8.35 -7.87 -5.20
CA ALA A 159 -7.83 -7.41 -3.91
C ALA A 159 -6.54 -6.60 -4.09
N HIS A 160 -6.01 -6.07 -2.98
CA HIS A 160 -4.68 -5.46 -2.98
C HIS A 160 -3.63 -6.51 -3.39
N ARG A 161 -2.65 -6.07 -4.19
CA ARG A 161 -1.60 -6.94 -4.77
C ARG A 161 -0.92 -7.82 -3.73
N ASP A 162 -0.59 -7.27 -2.56
CA ASP A 162 0.12 -8.01 -1.51
C ASP A 162 -0.78 -9.11 -0.93
N GLU A 163 -2.08 -8.84 -0.73
CA GLU A 163 -3.06 -9.82 -0.26
C GLU A 163 -3.23 -10.97 -1.28
N VAL A 164 -3.27 -10.64 -2.59
CA VAL A 164 -3.34 -11.64 -3.65
C VAL A 164 -2.11 -12.56 -3.63
N GLN A 165 -0.91 -12.01 -3.39
CA GLN A 165 0.31 -12.81 -3.31
C GLN A 165 0.30 -13.73 -2.10
N GLU A 166 -0.10 -13.24 -0.94
CA GLU A 166 -0.22 -14.06 0.28
C GLU A 166 -1.27 -15.16 0.13
N LEU A 167 -2.44 -14.83 -0.45
CA LEU A 167 -3.49 -15.80 -0.74
C LEU A 167 -2.98 -16.94 -1.64
N LYS A 168 -2.25 -16.60 -2.71
CA LYS A 168 -1.66 -17.60 -3.61
C LYS A 168 -0.71 -18.55 -2.88
N GLN A 169 0.14 -18.01 -2.00
CA GLN A 169 1.10 -18.79 -1.24
C GLN A 169 0.42 -19.66 -0.18
N ALA A 170 -0.50 -19.08 0.60
CA ALA A 170 -1.18 -19.77 1.69
C ALA A 170 -2.04 -20.96 1.20
N LEU A 171 -2.78 -20.75 0.10
CA LEU A 171 -3.68 -21.76 -0.45
C LEU A 171 -3.06 -22.57 -1.60
N LYS A 172 -1.79 -22.31 -1.96
CA LYS A 172 -1.06 -22.96 -3.07
C LYS A 172 -1.82 -22.94 -4.39
N LEU A 173 -2.48 -21.82 -4.69
CA LEU A 173 -3.26 -21.64 -5.90
C LEU A 173 -2.37 -21.30 -7.09
N LYS A 174 -2.73 -21.83 -8.28
CA LYS A 174 -1.99 -21.57 -9.51
C LYS A 174 -2.69 -20.48 -10.33
N PRO A 175 -1.95 -19.53 -10.90
CA PRO A 175 -2.55 -18.57 -11.82
C PRO A 175 -3.08 -19.28 -13.06
N LEU A 176 -4.23 -18.83 -13.56
CA LEU A 176 -4.69 -19.20 -14.88
C LEU A 176 -3.76 -18.52 -15.89
N ALA A 177 -3.05 -19.31 -16.70
CA ALA A 177 -2.13 -18.82 -17.74
C ALA A 177 -2.90 -18.19 -18.91
#